data_9f8ed4c59ea34481ec56833694f09de2
#
_entry.id   9f8ed4c59ea34481ec56833694f09de2
#
_cell.length_a   1.000
_cell.length_b   1.000
_cell.length_c   1.000
_cell.angle_alpha   90.00
_cell.angle_beta   90.00
_cell.angle_gamma   90.00
#
_symmetry.space_group_name_H-M   'P 1'
#
loop_
_entity.id
_entity.type
_entity.pdbx_description
1 polymer ?
#
loop_
_entity_poly.entity_id
_entity_poly.type
_entity_poly.pdbx_seq_one_letter_code
_entity_poly.pdbx_strand_id
1 'polypeptide(L)'
;MSSIRIVMADDNPEIRTYFSSILSHESDMELVGMAASGAEAVKMAQALKPDIILMDIQMETRVAGITASEQILRLLPETKIIILTILEDDDLLFKAYCAGVTDYIIKTDSISQILTSIRNASQNQFVLRPAYAEKIIDELKRVRTEQQNLLDSLTILTRLSNSEFEVLKLLYQGMKAREIAEARYVSIGTVKTQIHSILQKFGRTSMSDVIRQLRALHFDTIIDSIHPA
;
A
#
# COMPACT_ATOMS: atom_id res chain seq x y z
N MET A 1 19.78 16.59 29.90
CA MET A 1 19.23 15.62 28.92
C MET A 1 19.65 16.12 27.54
N SER A 2 20.06 15.26 26.63
CA SER A 2 20.33 15.69 25.25
C SER A 2 19.03 16.14 24.58
N SER A 3 19.03 17.22 23.81
CA SER A 3 17.86 17.65 23.04
C SER A 3 17.51 16.60 21.96
N ILE A 4 16.23 16.47 21.67
CA ILE A 4 15.72 15.61 20.60
C ILE A 4 16.08 16.26 19.26
N ARG A 5 16.90 15.60 18.45
CA ARG A 5 17.37 16.12 17.17
C ARG A 5 16.35 15.80 16.06
N ILE A 6 15.79 16.83 15.45
CA ILE A 6 14.67 16.71 14.52
C ILE A 6 15.07 17.20 13.14
N VAL A 7 14.69 16.48 12.10
CA VAL A 7 14.65 16.95 10.71
C VAL A 7 13.20 17.15 10.30
N MET A 8 12.90 18.27 9.64
CA MET A 8 11.60 18.56 9.04
C MET A 8 11.67 18.39 7.53
N ALA A 9 10.78 17.60 6.93
CA ALA A 9 10.68 17.41 5.49
C ALA A 9 9.26 17.77 5.00
N ASP A 10 9.17 18.80 4.17
CA ASP A 10 7.92 19.34 3.63
C ASP A 10 8.29 20.19 2.40
N ASP A 11 7.57 20.14 1.30
CA ASP A 11 7.86 20.95 0.11
C ASP A 11 7.44 22.41 0.29
N ASN A 12 6.48 22.70 1.17
CA ASN A 12 6.02 24.05 1.48
C ASN A 12 6.96 24.78 2.44
N PRO A 13 7.64 25.86 2.01
CA PRO A 13 8.57 26.62 2.85
C PRO A 13 7.89 27.31 4.03
N GLU A 14 6.61 27.70 3.92
CA GLU A 14 5.88 28.31 5.01
C GLU A 14 5.63 27.32 6.15
N ILE A 15 5.31 26.06 5.81
CA ILE A 15 5.12 24.98 6.79
C ILE A 15 6.45 24.70 7.51
N ARG A 16 7.56 24.60 6.77
CA ARG A 16 8.89 24.39 7.39
C ARG A 16 9.24 25.53 8.35
N THR A 17 8.99 26.80 7.95
CA THR A 17 9.22 27.96 8.81
C THR A 17 8.33 27.96 10.05
N TYR A 18 7.05 27.60 9.90
CA TYR A 18 6.11 27.51 10.98
C TYR A 18 6.54 26.49 12.03
N PHE A 19 6.88 25.27 11.62
CA PHE A 19 7.35 24.24 12.57
C PHE A 19 8.72 24.55 13.15
N SER A 20 9.62 25.20 12.39
CA SER A 20 10.88 25.71 12.92
C SER A 20 10.66 26.68 14.09
N SER A 21 9.71 27.61 13.93
CA SER A 21 9.36 28.54 15.01
C SER A 21 8.80 27.83 16.23
N ILE A 22 7.92 26.84 16.05
CA ILE A 22 7.33 26.06 17.17
C ILE A 22 8.44 25.30 17.92
N LEU A 23 9.25 24.54 17.20
CA LEU A 23 10.29 23.71 17.81
C LEU A 23 11.36 24.55 18.53
N SER A 24 11.64 25.76 18.06
CA SER A 24 12.61 26.66 18.71
C SER A 24 12.19 27.15 20.09
N HIS A 25 10.90 27.06 20.44
CA HIS A 25 10.40 27.42 21.77
C HIS A 25 10.46 26.25 22.76
N GLU A 26 10.77 25.02 22.30
CA GLU A 26 10.85 23.83 23.13
C GLU A 26 12.30 23.57 23.55
N SER A 27 12.60 23.63 24.84
CA SER A 27 13.96 23.47 25.37
C SER A 27 14.54 22.06 25.24
N ASP A 28 13.69 21.07 24.98
CA ASP A 28 14.05 19.65 24.83
C ASP A 28 14.15 19.20 23.36
N MET A 29 13.99 20.13 22.39
CA MET A 29 13.98 19.83 20.96
C MET A 29 14.97 20.72 20.19
N GLU A 30 15.57 20.17 19.13
CA GLU A 30 16.51 20.86 18.26
C GLU A 30 16.22 20.53 16.79
N LEU A 31 15.84 21.53 15.99
CA LEU A 31 15.70 21.37 14.55
C LEU A 31 17.09 21.42 13.90
N VAL A 32 17.59 20.25 13.49
CA VAL A 32 18.94 20.11 12.91
C VAL A 32 18.97 20.19 11.38
N GLY A 33 17.82 20.13 10.71
CA GLY A 33 17.73 20.24 9.25
C GLY A 33 16.32 20.40 8.72
N MET A 34 16.21 20.96 7.52
CA MET A 34 14.95 21.13 6.78
C MET A 34 15.13 20.66 5.34
N ALA A 35 14.31 19.73 4.89
CA ALA A 35 14.31 19.19 3.54
C ALA A 35 13.05 19.65 2.79
N ALA A 36 13.19 19.94 1.49
CA ALA A 36 12.09 20.33 0.62
C ALA A 36 11.59 19.17 -0.27
N SER A 37 12.15 17.98 -0.10
CA SER A 37 11.76 16.79 -0.86
C SER A 37 12.12 15.51 -0.09
N GLY A 38 11.51 14.38 -0.48
CA GLY A 38 11.86 13.07 0.07
C GLY A 38 13.32 12.69 -0.18
N ALA A 39 13.82 12.98 -1.38
CA ALA A 39 15.21 12.71 -1.72
C ALA A 39 16.21 13.53 -0.87
N GLU A 40 15.86 14.77 -0.56
CA GLU A 40 16.67 15.61 0.33
C GLU A 40 16.59 15.12 1.77
N ALA A 41 15.41 14.71 2.24
CA ALA A 41 15.21 14.13 3.56
C ALA A 41 16.08 12.87 3.78
N VAL A 42 16.18 11.98 2.80
CA VAL A 42 17.08 10.81 2.86
C VAL A 42 18.54 11.22 3.00
N LYS A 43 19.02 12.20 2.21
CA LYS A 43 20.40 12.69 2.29
C LYS A 43 20.69 13.32 3.66
N MET A 44 19.77 14.15 4.16
CA MET A 44 19.91 14.79 5.47
C MET A 44 19.90 13.77 6.61
N ALA A 45 19.01 12.76 6.54
CA ALA A 45 18.99 11.69 7.53
C ALA A 45 20.33 10.97 7.64
N GLN A 46 20.95 10.62 6.51
CA GLN A 46 22.27 9.98 6.50
C GLN A 46 23.39 10.86 7.09
N ALA A 47 23.36 12.14 6.74
CA ALA A 47 24.41 13.10 7.18
C ALA A 47 24.25 13.50 8.65
N LEU A 48 23.02 13.74 9.09
CA LEU A 48 22.75 14.34 10.40
C LEU A 48 22.40 13.29 11.46
N LYS A 49 21.91 12.10 11.05
CA LYS A 49 21.44 11.02 11.93
C LYS A 49 20.51 11.57 13.02
N PRO A 50 19.34 12.12 12.62
CA PRO A 50 18.40 12.69 13.57
C PRO A 50 17.71 11.59 14.39
N ASP A 51 17.23 11.96 15.57
CA ASP A 51 16.39 11.07 16.39
C ASP A 51 15.01 10.92 15.76
N ILE A 52 14.46 12.03 15.26
CA ILE A 52 13.11 12.09 14.69
C ILE A 52 13.11 12.83 13.35
N ILE A 53 12.28 12.36 12.43
CA ILE A 53 11.96 13.10 11.21
C ILE A 53 10.45 13.37 11.19
N LEU A 54 10.08 14.63 11.07
CA LEU A 54 8.71 15.04 10.72
C LEU A 54 8.63 15.05 9.21
N MET A 55 7.82 14.19 8.64
CA MET A 55 7.79 13.88 7.21
C MET A 55 6.42 14.18 6.60
N ASP A 56 6.35 15.09 5.65
CA ASP A 56 5.14 15.19 4.83
C ASP A 56 5.07 14.02 3.84
N ILE A 57 3.85 13.58 3.52
CA ILE A 57 3.61 12.52 2.52
C ILE A 57 3.78 13.05 1.11
N GLN A 58 3.12 14.20 0.82
CA GLN A 58 3.11 14.79 -0.51
C GLN A 58 4.21 15.84 -0.63
N MET A 59 5.16 15.55 -1.51
CA MET A 59 6.20 16.50 -1.90
C MET A 59 6.37 16.40 -3.42
N GLU A 60 7.50 15.94 -3.93
CA GLU A 60 7.74 15.76 -5.38
C GLU A 60 6.81 14.72 -6.04
N THR A 61 6.25 13.80 -5.26
CA THR A 61 5.20 12.86 -5.67
C THR A 61 4.16 12.69 -4.56
N ARG A 62 3.00 12.08 -4.91
CA ARG A 62 1.92 11.86 -3.95
C ARG A 62 2.33 10.98 -2.73
N VAL A 63 3.38 10.19 -2.85
CA VAL A 63 3.85 9.24 -1.83
C VAL A 63 5.34 9.40 -1.52
N ALA A 64 5.93 10.54 -1.88
CA ALA A 64 7.35 10.80 -1.72
C ALA A 64 7.84 10.58 -0.30
N GLY A 65 7.08 11.07 0.69
CA GLY A 65 7.42 10.90 2.10
C GLY A 65 7.36 9.45 2.58
N ILE A 66 6.41 8.65 2.10
CA ILE A 66 6.33 7.22 2.45
C ILE A 66 7.55 6.48 1.86
N THR A 67 7.87 6.72 0.58
CA THR A 67 9.04 6.12 -0.06
C THR A 67 10.35 6.54 0.61
N ALA A 68 10.48 7.82 0.97
CA ALA A 68 11.63 8.32 1.72
C ALA A 68 11.73 7.66 3.10
N SER A 69 10.60 7.49 3.79
CA SER A 69 10.53 6.83 5.11
C SER A 69 11.04 5.40 5.04
N GLU A 70 10.61 4.60 4.05
CA GLU A 70 11.12 3.25 3.84
C GLU A 70 12.65 3.22 3.63
N GLN A 71 13.17 4.14 2.82
CA GLN A 71 14.61 4.21 2.55
C GLN A 71 15.38 4.61 3.80
N ILE A 72 14.91 5.60 4.55
CA ILE A 72 15.55 6.06 5.78
C ILE A 72 15.57 4.96 6.83
N LEU A 73 14.45 4.27 7.07
CA LEU A 73 14.37 3.23 8.09
C LEU A 73 15.21 1.98 7.74
N ARG A 74 15.43 1.69 6.46
CA ARG A 74 16.41 0.65 6.04
C ARG A 74 17.86 1.03 6.37
N LEU A 75 18.20 2.31 6.29
CA LEU A 75 19.56 2.82 6.52
C LEU A 75 19.81 3.17 7.98
N LEU A 76 18.80 3.67 8.66
CA LEU A 76 18.83 4.18 10.02
C LEU A 76 17.60 3.66 10.81
N PRO A 77 17.61 2.39 11.23
CA PRO A 77 16.44 1.76 11.87
C PRO A 77 16.08 2.37 13.23
N GLU A 78 16.99 3.08 13.87
CA GLU A 78 16.76 3.75 15.15
C GLU A 78 16.08 5.10 15.01
N THR A 79 16.14 5.74 13.84
CA THR A 79 15.46 7.02 13.57
C THR A 79 13.95 6.80 13.59
N LYS A 80 13.22 7.67 14.27
CA LYS A 80 11.75 7.62 14.31
C LYS A 80 11.19 8.55 13.25
N ILE A 81 10.16 8.12 12.55
CA ILE A 81 9.50 8.93 11.53
C ILE A 81 8.05 9.17 11.96
N ILE A 82 7.69 10.44 12.05
CA ILE A 82 6.32 10.90 12.29
C ILE A 82 5.83 11.52 11.01
N ILE A 83 4.79 10.93 10.41
CA ILE A 83 4.11 11.56 9.29
C ILE A 83 3.36 12.79 9.77
N LEU A 84 3.49 13.88 9.04
CA LEU A 84 2.80 15.14 9.29
C LEU A 84 2.21 15.65 7.98
N THR A 85 0.92 15.43 7.74
CA THR A 85 0.26 15.64 6.46
C THR A 85 -1.10 16.32 6.61
N ILE A 86 -1.60 16.92 5.52
CA ILE A 86 -2.99 17.41 5.45
C ILE A 86 -3.99 16.36 4.98
N LEU A 87 -3.51 15.18 4.55
CA LEU A 87 -4.35 14.16 3.93
C LEU A 87 -4.93 13.21 4.97
N GLU A 88 -6.26 13.08 4.93
CA GLU A 88 -7.01 12.02 5.60
C GLU A 88 -7.35 10.92 4.57
N ASP A 89 -6.37 10.07 4.27
CA ASP A 89 -6.48 9.00 3.28
C ASP A 89 -6.09 7.68 3.95
N ASP A 90 -7.03 6.74 4.02
CA ASP A 90 -6.85 5.49 4.75
C ASP A 90 -5.81 4.57 4.09
N ASP A 91 -5.68 4.61 2.76
CA ASP A 91 -4.67 3.87 2.01
C ASP A 91 -3.26 4.42 2.29
N LEU A 92 -3.11 5.74 2.36
CA LEU A 92 -1.84 6.38 2.72
C LEU A 92 -1.48 6.14 4.19
N LEU A 93 -2.45 6.19 5.09
CA LEU A 93 -2.27 5.85 6.50
C LEU A 93 -1.73 4.41 6.65
N PHE A 94 -2.38 3.46 6.00
CA PHE A 94 -1.96 2.05 6.04
C PHE A 94 -0.56 1.86 5.46
N LYS A 95 -0.28 2.44 4.30
CA LYS A 95 1.05 2.38 3.66
C LYS A 95 2.14 2.99 4.54
N ALA A 96 1.86 4.11 5.20
CA ALA A 96 2.81 4.74 6.11
C ALA A 96 3.18 3.79 7.27
N TYR A 97 2.19 3.18 7.94
CA TYR A 97 2.47 2.22 9.01
C TYR A 97 3.17 0.95 8.49
N CYS A 98 2.84 0.47 7.29
CA CYS A 98 3.57 -0.63 6.65
C CYS A 98 5.03 -0.28 6.33
N ALA A 99 5.32 1.00 6.02
CA ALA A 99 6.67 1.51 5.82
C ALA A 99 7.48 1.60 7.14
N GLY A 100 6.81 1.43 8.30
CA GLY A 100 7.43 1.42 9.62
C GLY A 100 7.45 2.78 10.33
N VAL A 101 6.62 3.75 9.94
CA VAL A 101 6.54 5.04 10.63
C VAL A 101 6.04 4.87 12.06
N THR A 102 6.47 5.76 12.94
CA THR A 102 6.17 5.70 14.37
C THR A 102 4.80 6.29 14.69
N ASP A 103 4.40 7.35 14.00
CA ASP A 103 3.09 7.99 14.18
C ASP A 103 2.62 8.67 12.89
N TYR A 104 1.32 8.94 12.83
CA TYR A 104 0.65 9.62 11.72
C TYR A 104 -0.22 10.74 12.27
N ILE A 105 0.07 11.97 11.90
CA ILE A 105 -0.54 13.18 12.44
C ILE A 105 -1.05 14.03 11.28
N ILE A 106 -2.24 14.58 11.45
CA ILE A 106 -2.78 15.57 10.51
C ILE A 106 -2.25 16.96 10.90
N LYS A 107 -1.80 17.76 9.93
CA LYS A 107 -1.25 19.11 10.17
C LYS A 107 -2.25 20.05 10.87
N THR A 108 -3.54 19.73 10.89
CA THR A 108 -4.59 20.45 11.60
C THR A 108 -4.74 20.03 13.07
N ASP A 109 -4.06 18.96 13.50
CA ASP A 109 -4.02 18.58 14.92
C ASP A 109 -3.38 19.69 15.76
N SER A 110 -3.70 19.72 17.05
CA SER A 110 -3.14 20.74 17.93
C SER A 110 -1.62 20.61 18.08
N ILE A 111 -0.93 21.73 18.20
CA ILE A 111 0.53 21.76 18.42
C ILE A 111 0.93 20.89 19.61
N SER A 112 0.15 20.91 20.69
CA SER A 112 0.40 20.08 21.87
C SER A 112 0.38 18.58 21.56
N GLN A 113 -0.48 18.11 20.65
CA GLN A 113 -0.50 16.72 20.21
C GLN A 113 0.73 16.36 19.41
N ILE A 114 1.17 17.26 18.50
CA ILE A 114 2.38 17.06 17.69
C ILE A 114 3.61 16.96 18.61
N LEU A 115 3.77 17.90 19.53
CA LEU A 115 4.89 17.90 20.49
C LEU A 115 4.86 16.66 21.41
N THR A 116 3.68 16.22 21.81
CA THR A 116 3.50 14.99 22.61
C THR A 116 3.93 13.77 21.81
N SER A 117 3.57 13.68 20.53
CA SER A 117 3.99 12.58 19.65
C SER A 117 5.51 12.54 19.49
N ILE A 118 6.17 13.70 19.30
CA ILE A 118 7.63 13.79 19.24
C ILE A 118 8.27 13.24 20.53
N ARG A 119 7.78 13.64 21.71
CA ARG A 119 8.29 13.14 22.99
C ARG A 119 8.09 11.65 23.17
N ASN A 120 6.89 11.15 22.87
CA ASN A 120 6.59 9.72 22.92
C ASN A 120 7.51 8.91 22.00
N ALA A 121 7.69 9.36 20.75
CA ALA A 121 8.56 8.70 19.78
C ALA A 121 10.01 8.66 20.27
N SER A 122 10.53 9.75 20.85
CA SER A 122 11.90 9.81 21.40
C SER A 122 12.12 8.84 22.57
N GLN A 123 11.06 8.48 23.27
CA GLN A 123 11.07 7.51 24.40
C GLN A 123 10.74 6.08 23.95
N ASN A 124 10.66 5.81 22.63
CA ASN A 124 10.19 4.54 22.07
C ASN A 124 8.78 4.15 22.53
N GLN A 125 7.93 5.12 22.85
CA GLN A 125 6.53 4.90 23.19
C GLN A 125 5.70 4.99 21.91
N PHE A 126 5.22 3.85 21.44
CA PHE A 126 4.31 3.77 20.31
C PHE A 126 2.88 3.92 20.80
N VAL A 127 2.18 4.95 20.33
CA VAL A 127 0.78 5.21 20.67
C VAL A 127 -0.06 5.22 19.41
N LEU A 128 -0.69 4.10 19.09
CA LEU A 128 -1.62 4.04 17.97
C LEU A 128 -2.98 4.59 18.41
N ARG A 129 -3.46 5.61 17.75
CA ARG A 129 -4.79 6.20 18.01
C ARG A 129 -5.89 5.18 17.69
N PRO A 130 -6.94 5.04 18.54
CA PRO A 130 -8.00 4.06 18.31
C PRO A 130 -8.64 4.15 16.91
N ALA A 131 -8.91 5.37 16.42
CA ALA A 131 -9.47 5.60 15.11
C ALA A 131 -8.57 5.08 13.96
N TYR A 132 -7.25 5.15 14.11
CA TYR A 132 -6.30 4.59 13.14
C TYR A 132 -6.16 3.08 13.27
N ALA A 133 -6.27 2.55 14.49
CA ALA A 133 -6.26 1.10 14.71
C ALA A 133 -7.41 0.40 13.96
N GLU A 134 -8.62 0.93 14.02
CA GLU A 134 -9.77 0.40 13.28
C GLU A 134 -9.51 0.39 11.77
N LYS A 135 -9.06 1.50 11.21
CA LYS A 135 -8.76 1.64 9.78
C LYS A 135 -7.69 0.64 9.31
N ILE A 136 -6.62 0.50 10.09
CA ILE A 136 -5.53 -0.45 9.80
C ILE A 136 -6.04 -1.89 9.85
N ILE A 137 -6.87 -2.24 10.84
CA ILE A 137 -7.44 -3.59 10.96
C ILE A 137 -8.35 -3.90 9.78
N ASP A 138 -9.18 -2.96 9.35
CA ASP A 138 -10.10 -3.17 8.23
C ASP A 138 -9.34 -3.32 6.90
N GLU A 139 -8.29 -2.55 6.70
CA GLU A 139 -7.41 -2.69 5.55
C GLU A 139 -6.65 -4.02 5.56
N LEU A 140 -6.14 -4.47 6.71
CA LEU A 140 -5.53 -5.79 6.85
C LEU A 140 -6.50 -6.92 6.50
N LYS A 141 -7.77 -6.83 6.92
CA LYS A 141 -8.80 -7.79 6.55
C LYS A 141 -9.03 -7.80 5.04
N ARG A 142 -9.10 -6.61 4.42
CA ARG A 142 -9.27 -6.46 2.97
C ARG A 142 -8.12 -7.13 2.21
N VAL A 143 -6.88 -6.77 2.53
CA VAL A 143 -5.67 -7.33 1.90
C VAL A 143 -5.60 -8.86 2.06
N ARG A 144 -5.89 -9.36 3.26
CA ARG A 144 -5.93 -10.81 3.52
C ARG A 144 -6.97 -11.52 2.67
N THR A 145 -8.16 -10.94 2.53
CA THR A 145 -9.24 -11.51 1.71
C THR A 145 -8.85 -11.52 0.23
N GLU A 146 -8.23 -10.45 -0.26
CA GLU A 146 -7.74 -10.38 -1.64
C GLU A 146 -6.65 -11.43 -1.92
N GLN A 147 -5.68 -11.58 -0.99
CA GLN A 147 -4.65 -12.62 -1.10
C GLN A 147 -5.25 -14.03 -1.11
N GLN A 148 -6.24 -14.31 -0.23
CA GLN A 148 -6.90 -15.61 -0.21
C GLN A 148 -7.63 -15.88 -1.52
N ASN A 149 -8.39 -14.92 -2.03
CA ASN A 149 -9.08 -15.03 -3.32
C ASN A 149 -8.11 -15.29 -4.49
N LEU A 150 -6.93 -14.66 -4.47
CA LEU A 150 -5.88 -14.90 -5.46
C LEU A 150 -5.38 -16.35 -5.38
N LEU A 151 -5.01 -16.82 -4.20
CA LEU A 151 -4.52 -18.19 -4.00
C LEU A 151 -5.56 -19.24 -4.40
N ASP A 152 -6.82 -19.04 -4.02
CA ASP A 152 -7.93 -19.92 -4.40
C ASP A 152 -8.09 -19.97 -5.92
N SER A 153 -8.05 -18.82 -6.58
CA SER A 153 -8.15 -18.72 -8.05
C SER A 153 -6.99 -19.42 -8.75
N LEU A 154 -5.74 -19.22 -8.30
CA LEU A 154 -4.57 -19.90 -8.84
C LEU A 154 -4.68 -21.41 -8.65
N THR A 155 -5.12 -21.87 -7.48
CA THR A 155 -5.34 -23.29 -7.20
C THR A 155 -6.39 -23.90 -8.13
N ILE A 156 -7.48 -23.17 -8.42
CA ILE A 156 -8.51 -23.63 -9.35
C ILE A 156 -7.96 -23.70 -10.77
N LEU A 157 -7.22 -22.68 -11.22
CA LEU A 157 -6.63 -22.66 -12.56
C LEU A 157 -5.70 -23.85 -12.81
N THR A 158 -4.90 -24.26 -11.83
CA THR A 158 -4.02 -25.43 -11.94
C THR A 158 -4.80 -26.77 -11.99
N ARG A 159 -6.07 -26.80 -11.59
CA ARG A 159 -6.95 -27.97 -11.68
C ARG A 159 -7.77 -28.04 -12.96
N LEU A 160 -7.70 -27.04 -13.81
CA LEU A 160 -8.35 -27.08 -15.12
C LEU A 160 -7.58 -28.03 -16.04
N SER A 161 -8.32 -28.82 -16.85
CA SER A 161 -7.71 -29.51 -17.98
C SER A 161 -7.30 -28.49 -19.06
N ASN A 162 -6.36 -28.84 -19.92
CA ASN A 162 -5.94 -27.98 -21.05
C ASN A 162 -7.14 -27.50 -21.88
N SER A 163 -8.11 -28.39 -22.13
CA SER A 163 -9.32 -28.05 -22.89
C SER A 163 -10.23 -27.06 -22.16
N GLU A 164 -10.37 -27.17 -20.84
CA GLU A 164 -11.13 -26.22 -20.02
C GLU A 164 -10.41 -24.88 -19.92
N PHE A 165 -9.10 -24.89 -19.79
CA PHE A 165 -8.27 -23.68 -19.72
C PHE A 165 -8.38 -22.88 -21.04
N GLU A 166 -8.28 -23.55 -22.20
CA GLU A 166 -8.46 -22.92 -23.49
C GLU A 166 -9.86 -22.30 -23.65
N VAL A 167 -10.92 -23.00 -23.23
CA VAL A 167 -12.28 -22.43 -23.26
C VAL A 167 -12.39 -21.23 -22.33
N LEU A 168 -11.80 -21.28 -21.13
CA LEU A 168 -11.78 -20.16 -20.20
C LEU A 168 -11.05 -18.93 -20.78
N LYS A 169 -9.91 -19.16 -21.45
CA LYS A 169 -9.13 -18.11 -22.14
C LYS A 169 -9.97 -17.40 -23.20
N LEU A 170 -10.65 -18.16 -24.07
CA LEU A 170 -11.49 -17.61 -25.12
C LEU A 170 -12.72 -16.86 -24.56
N LEU A 171 -13.35 -17.38 -23.49
CA LEU A 171 -14.43 -16.70 -22.79
C LEU A 171 -13.94 -15.38 -22.14
N TYR A 172 -12.76 -15.38 -21.58
CA TYR A 172 -12.14 -14.19 -20.99
C TYR A 172 -11.88 -13.08 -22.04
N GLN A 173 -11.50 -13.49 -23.27
CA GLN A 173 -11.37 -12.61 -24.44
C GLN A 173 -12.72 -12.12 -24.98
N GLY A 174 -13.84 -12.58 -24.44
CA GLY A 174 -15.19 -12.13 -24.79
C GLY A 174 -15.88 -12.97 -25.84
N MET A 175 -15.30 -14.10 -26.31
CA MET A 175 -15.96 -14.98 -27.26
C MET A 175 -17.16 -15.70 -26.66
N LYS A 176 -18.21 -15.87 -27.45
CA LYS A 176 -19.40 -16.64 -27.05
C LYS A 176 -19.21 -18.13 -27.28
N ALA A 177 -19.93 -18.95 -26.54
CA ALA A 177 -19.83 -20.43 -26.64
C ALA A 177 -19.96 -20.99 -28.07
N ARG A 178 -20.74 -20.32 -28.93
CA ARG A 178 -20.90 -20.73 -30.33
C ARG A 178 -19.63 -20.43 -31.16
N GLU A 179 -19.07 -19.25 -30.98
CA GLU A 179 -17.83 -18.83 -31.65
C GLU A 179 -16.64 -19.71 -31.22
N ILE A 180 -16.60 -20.08 -29.93
CA ILE A 180 -15.58 -21.03 -29.39
C ILE A 180 -15.73 -22.40 -30.01
N ALA A 181 -16.98 -22.90 -30.16
CA ALA A 181 -17.24 -24.21 -30.78
C ALA A 181 -16.77 -24.23 -32.24
N GLU A 182 -17.03 -23.18 -32.99
CA GLU A 182 -16.58 -22.99 -34.38
C GLU A 182 -15.04 -22.92 -34.46
N ALA A 183 -14.42 -22.07 -33.63
CA ALA A 183 -12.96 -21.86 -33.62
C ALA A 183 -12.17 -23.14 -33.22
N ARG A 184 -12.74 -23.98 -32.36
CA ARG A 184 -12.10 -25.21 -31.87
C ARG A 184 -12.56 -26.47 -32.62
N TYR A 185 -13.40 -26.35 -33.61
CA TYR A 185 -13.95 -27.45 -34.38
C TYR A 185 -14.63 -28.53 -33.51
N VAL A 186 -15.38 -28.13 -32.49
CA VAL A 186 -16.12 -29.02 -31.59
C VAL A 186 -17.62 -28.67 -31.54
N SER A 187 -18.41 -29.54 -30.97
CA SER A 187 -19.85 -29.26 -30.79
C SER A 187 -20.07 -28.17 -29.74
N ILE A 188 -21.12 -27.35 -29.90
CA ILE A 188 -21.52 -26.38 -28.88
C ILE A 188 -21.87 -27.05 -27.54
N GLY A 189 -22.36 -28.31 -27.60
CA GLY A 189 -22.61 -29.12 -26.41
C GLY A 189 -21.33 -29.42 -25.62
N THR A 190 -20.22 -29.71 -26.31
CA THR A 190 -18.91 -29.94 -25.71
C THR A 190 -18.44 -28.66 -24.97
N VAL A 191 -18.55 -27.48 -25.62
CA VAL A 191 -18.16 -26.20 -25.00
C VAL A 191 -19.03 -25.91 -23.76
N LYS A 192 -20.35 -26.13 -23.84
CA LYS A 192 -21.26 -25.95 -22.69
C LYS A 192 -20.93 -26.90 -21.52
N THR A 193 -20.53 -28.13 -21.78
CA THR A 193 -20.08 -29.08 -20.74
C THR A 193 -18.80 -28.59 -20.07
N GLN A 194 -17.83 -28.08 -20.86
CA GLN A 194 -16.60 -27.51 -20.33
C GLN A 194 -16.87 -26.24 -19.49
N ILE A 195 -17.76 -25.36 -19.96
CA ILE A 195 -18.22 -24.19 -19.19
C ILE A 195 -18.83 -24.63 -17.85
N HIS A 196 -19.68 -25.65 -17.85
CA HIS A 196 -20.30 -26.17 -16.63
C HIS A 196 -19.23 -26.70 -15.65
N SER A 197 -18.27 -27.47 -16.14
CA SER A 197 -17.16 -27.97 -15.34
C SER A 197 -16.30 -26.84 -14.74
N ILE A 198 -16.00 -25.81 -15.53
CA ILE A 198 -15.29 -24.61 -15.05
C ILE A 198 -16.07 -23.93 -13.92
N LEU A 199 -17.38 -23.73 -14.10
CA LEU A 199 -18.25 -23.13 -13.09
C LEU A 199 -18.26 -23.95 -11.79
N GLN A 200 -18.33 -25.27 -11.88
CA GLN A 200 -18.26 -26.15 -10.72
C GLN A 200 -16.92 -25.99 -9.98
N LYS A 201 -15.80 -25.98 -10.70
CA LYS A 201 -14.46 -25.82 -10.11
C LYS A 201 -14.28 -24.47 -9.42
N PHE A 202 -14.85 -23.40 -9.99
CA PHE A 202 -14.84 -22.06 -9.39
C PHE A 202 -15.90 -21.86 -8.29
N GLY A 203 -16.81 -22.84 -8.09
CA GLY A 203 -17.92 -22.69 -7.15
C GLY A 203 -18.85 -21.53 -7.50
N ARG A 204 -19.02 -21.25 -8.81
CA ARG A 204 -19.81 -20.12 -9.31
C ARG A 204 -20.95 -20.61 -10.19
N THR A 205 -22.01 -19.82 -10.27
CA THR A 205 -23.19 -20.08 -11.10
C THR A 205 -23.17 -19.34 -12.42
N SER A 206 -22.29 -18.34 -12.57
CA SER A 206 -22.20 -17.46 -13.73
C SER A 206 -20.76 -17.30 -14.20
N MET A 207 -20.53 -17.43 -15.52
CA MET A 207 -19.23 -17.14 -16.13
C MET A 207 -18.83 -15.65 -16.01
N SER A 208 -19.82 -14.75 -15.97
CA SER A 208 -19.55 -13.33 -15.73
C SER A 208 -18.88 -13.09 -14.38
N ASP A 209 -19.22 -13.84 -13.35
CA ASP A 209 -18.60 -13.76 -12.04
C ASP A 209 -17.17 -14.31 -12.04
N VAL A 210 -16.94 -15.43 -12.75
CA VAL A 210 -15.61 -16.01 -12.94
C VAL A 210 -14.71 -15.01 -13.68
N ILE A 211 -15.19 -14.45 -14.79
CA ILE A 211 -14.42 -13.49 -15.58
C ILE A 211 -14.13 -12.21 -14.78
N ARG A 212 -15.11 -11.70 -14.02
CA ARG A 212 -14.89 -10.54 -13.14
C ARG A 212 -13.81 -10.82 -12.08
N GLN A 213 -13.84 -12.00 -11.45
CA GLN A 213 -12.83 -12.43 -10.49
C GLN A 213 -11.44 -12.50 -11.14
N LEU A 214 -11.32 -13.11 -12.32
CA LEU A 214 -10.05 -13.23 -13.05
C LEU A 214 -9.51 -11.87 -13.51
N ARG A 215 -10.37 -10.92 -13.91
CA ARG A 215 -9.95 -9.55 -14.26
C ARG A 215 -9.39 -8.81 -13.05
N ALA A 216 -10.01 -8.96 -11.88
CA ALA A 216 -9.50 -8.35 -10.64
C ALA A 216 -8.11 -8.89 -10.25
N LEU A 217 -7.74 -10.09 -10.71
CA LEU A 217 -6.44 -10.74 -10.47
C LEU A 217 -5.41 -10.47 -11.58
N HIS A 218 -5.69 -9.56 -12.52
CA HIS A 218 -4.82 -9.30 -13.68
C HIS A 218 -4.43 -10.57 -14.43
N PHE A 219 -5.43 -11.43 -14.71
CA PHE A 219 -5.22 -12.73 -15.35
C PHE A 219 -4.44 -12.66 -16.66
N ASP A 220 -4.52 -11.52 -17.37
CA ASP A 220 -3.75 -11.25 -18.60
C ASP A 220 -2.24 -11.44 -18.40
N THR A 221 -1.72 -11.11 -17.22
CA THR A 221 -0.29 -11.23 -16.91
C THR A 221 0.12 -12.64 -16.48
N ILE A 222 -0.85 -13.47 -16.11
CA ILE A 222 -0.62 -14.80 -15.52
C ILE A 222 -0.88 -15.91 -16.55
N ILE A 223 -1.72 -15.64 -17.54
CA ILE A 223 -2.24 -16.64 -18.48
C ILE A 223 -1.13 -17.37 -19.23
N ASP A 224 -0.10 -16.67 -19.67
CA ASP A 224 1.01 -17.23 -20.44
C ASP A 224 2.03 -17.99 -19.55
N SER A 225 1.98 -17.78 -18.23
CA SER A 225 2.88 -18.43 -17.27
C SER A 225 2.34 -19.76 -16.74
N ILE A 226 1.03 -19.98 -16.75
CA ILE A 226 0.37 -21.17 -16.16
C ILE A 226 0.35 -22.34 -17.15
N HIS A 227 0.19 -22.05 -18.44
CA HIS A 227 0.22 -23.04 -19.53
C HIS A 227 1.10 -22.49 -20.67
N PRO A 228 2.42 -22.65 -20.59
CA PRO A 228 3.27 -22.37 -21.74
C PRO A 228 2.89 -23.28 -22.90
N ALA A 229 2.77 -22.70 -24.09
CA ALA A 229 2.33 -23.37 -25.34
C ALA A 229 3.22 -24.55 -25.74
#